data_88f6d55a18739256e41d8c068a000a32
#
_entry.id   88f6d55a18739256e41d8c068a000a32
#
_cell.length_a   1.000
_cell.length_b   1.000
_cell.length_c   1.000
_cell.angle_alpha   90.00
_cell.angle_beta   90.00
_cell.angle_gamma   90.00
#
_symmetry.space_group_name_H-M   'P 1'
#
loop_
_entity.id
_entity.type
_entity.pdbx_description
1 polymer ?
#
loop_
_entity_poly.entity_id
_entity_poly.type
_entity_poly.pdbx_seq_one_letter_code
_entity_poly.pdbx_strand_id
1 'polypeptide(L)'
;TATPTATPTVTPTAKPTATPTAKPTATPTATPAGEFAEKTYLSTGFEDGTDGFTGRGAAKVAVASGGRSGNCLSVTGRTSTWNGAELNVTDSIVKGATYSISVWVKQTTSSDQTIKLSANLTVSGQDSYPAIKEETTLKSGVWTKIEGTYEVPESFSKLTFYVEGPSGNFDFLVDDLTITQTTAGKEPFNPEGLTSIKDTYSGIFERMGNVVSYNTSWNNGYQMQNDDTMKFVKHHFNSYTLENELKPAQILSDWSGTISVSEAKKLGYVIPDGYTESTVGKLNFDSVDKILEIANQYGLQMRGHVMQWHQQTSTRFFKEGYSSSGANVSKEVM
;
A
#
# COMPACT_ATOMS: atom_id res chain seq x y z
N THR A 1 11.38 78.78 13.17
CA THR A 1 10.48 78.00 14.06
C THR A 1 9.53 77.18 13.23
N ALA A 2 9.76 75.88 13.13
CA ALA A 2 8.91 74.98 12.39
C ALA A 2 7.81 74.45 13.34
N THR A 3 6.56 74.56 12.91
CA THR A 3 5.38 74.09 13.62
C THR A 3 5.30 72.57 13.47
N PRO A 4 5.09 71.76 14.54
CA PRO A 4 4.95 70.33 14.41
C PRO A 4 3.64 69.95 13.75
N THR A 5 3.71 69.13 12.69
CA THR A 5 2.56 68.48 12.03
C THR A 5 1.98 67.41 12.91
N ALA A 6 0.67 67.47 13.12
CA ALA A 6 -0.07 66.51 13.94
C ALA A 6 -0.06 65.09 13.32
N THR A 7 0.30 64.09 14.11
CA THR A 7 0.23 62.65 13.75
C THR A 7 -1.24 62.22 13.68
N PRO A 8 -1.67 61.48 12.65
CA PRO A 8 -3.04 60.99 12.59
C PRO A 8 -3.31 59.92 13.65
N THR A 9 -4.35 60.12 14.45
CA THR A 9 -4.85 59.17 15.44
C THR A 9 -5.61 58.06 14.71
N VAL A 10 -5.12 56.82 14.76
CA VAL A 10 -5.86 55.66 14.24
C VAL A 10 -6.99 55.30 15.22
N THR A 11 -8.20 55.37 14.73
CA THR A 11 -9.40 54.91 15.48
C THR A 11 -9.36 53.35 15.49
N PRO A 12 -9.51 52.69 16.66
CA PRO A 12 -9.52 51.22 16.67
C PRO A 12 -10.80 50.70 15.99
N THR A 13 -10.61 49.85 14.98
CA THR A 13 -11.67 49.10 14.32
C THR A 13 -12.25 48.09 15.30
N ALA A 14 -13.57 48.09 15.45
CA ALA A 14 -14.25 47.16 16.36
C ALA A 14 -13.94 45.68 15.99
N LYS A 15 -13.57 44.92 17.01
CA LYS A 15 -13.34 43.46 16.89
C LYS A 15 -14.65 42.79 16.47
N PRO A 16 -14.63 41.87 15.47
CA PRO A 16 -15.84 41.12 15.13
C PRO A 16 -16.33 40.29 16.33
N THR A 17 -17.57 40.44 16.67
CA THR A 17 -18.25 39.63 17.69
C THR A 17 -18.52 38.25 17.07
N ALA A 18 -17.99 37.20 17.64
CA ALA A 18 -18.25 35.85 17.19
C ALA A 18 -19.73 35.50 17.32
N THR A 19 -20.36 35.13 16.24
CA THR A 19 -21.72 34.56 16.23
C THR A 19 -21.68 33.20 16.95
N PRO A 20 -22.63 32.88 17.84
CA PRO A 20 -22.61 31.59 18.54
C PRO A 20 -22.73 30.45 17.54
N THR A 21 -21.75 29.58 17.57
CA THR A 21 -21.71 28.31 16.80
C THR A 21 -22.85 27.43 17.29
N ALA A 22 -23.70 26.97 16.38
CA ALA A 22 -24.74 26.00 16.68
C ALA A 22 -24.11 24.75 17.35
N LYS A 23 -24.74 24.29 18.43
CA LYS A 23 -24.35 23.06 19.14
C LYS A 23 -24.36 21.89 18.15
N PRO A 24 -23.34 21.03 18.11
CA PRO A 24 -23.35 19.86 17.24
C PRO A 24 -24.61 19.02 17.50
N THR A 25 -25.36 18.75 16.47
CA THR A 25 -26.45 17.77 16.50
C THR A 25 -25.84 16.41 16.74
N ALA A 26 -26.43 15.63 17.63
CA ALA A 26 -25.94 14.30 17.97
C ALA A 26 -25.71 13.46 16.72
N THR A 27 -24.55 12.83 16.66
CA THR A 27 -24.20 11.82 15.66
C THR A 27 -25.31 10.76 15.64
N PRO A 28 -25.81 10.36 14.46
CA PRO A 28 -26.75 9.24 14.39
C PRO A 28 -26.09 8.01 15.00
N THR A 29 -26.72 7.44 16.00
CA THR A 29 -26.32 6.15 16.58
C THR A 29 -26.44 5.12 15.45
N ALA A 30 -25.33 4.48 15.08
CA ALA A 30 -25.36 3.39 14.12
C ALA A 30 -26.36 2.34 14.61
N THR A 31 -27.32 1.97 13.77
CA THR A 31 -28.20 0.82 14.00
C THR A 31 -27.28 -0.40 14.21
N PRO A 32 -27.53 -1.25 15.24
CA PRO A 32 -26.75 -2.47 15.39
C PRO A 32 -26.84 -3.25 14.08
N ALA A 33 -25.69 -3.50 13.43
CA ALA A 33 -25.63 -4.41 12.30
C ALA A 33 -26.18 -5.77 12.77
N GLY A 34 -27.15 -6.31 12.06
CA GLY A 34 -27.63 -7.67 12.31
C GLY A 34 -26.43 -8.63 12.31
N GLU A 35 -26.50 -9.67 13.15
CA GLU A 35 -25.44 -10.67 13.26
C GLU A 35 -25.14 -11.24 11.86
N PHE A 36 -23.88 -11.21 11.44
CA PHE A 36 -23.46 -11.68 10.11
C PHE A 36 -23.64 -13.22 10.06
N ALA A 37 -24.44 -13.69 9.12
CA ALA A 37 -24.56 -15.12 8.89
C ALA A 37 -23.33 -15.63 8.12
N GLU A 38 -22.63 -16.59 8.71
CA GLU A 38 -21.47 -17.23 8.07
C GLU A 38 -21.80 -17.74 6.67
N LYS A 39 -20.86 -17.58 5.73
CA LYS A 39 -21.02 -18.01 4.34
C LYS A 39 -19.86 -18.91 3.93
N THR A 40 -20.16 -20.11 3.46
CA THR A 40 -19.14 -20.95 2.82
C THR A 40 -18.73 -20.32 1.51
N TYR A 41 -17.45 -19.96 1.43
CA TYR A 41 -16.82 -19.47 0.20
C TYR A 41 -16.43 -20.64 -0.72
N LEU A 42 -15.79 -21.67 -0.16
CA LEU A 42 -15.38 -22.88 -0.87
C LEU A 42 -15.48 -24.07 0.10
N SER A 43 -16.00 -25.19 -0.40
CA SER A 43 -15.93 -26.49 0.26
C SER A 43 -15.66 -27.54 -0.81
N THR A 44 -14.56 -28.26 -0.68
CA THR A 44 -14.15 -29.27 -1.67
C THR A 44 -13.47 -30.47 -1.05
N GLY A 45 -13.77 -31.65 -1.58
CA GLY A 45 -13.06 -32.90 -1.37
C GLY A 45 -12.26 -33.33 -2.61
N PHE A 46 -12.11 -32.46 -3.62
CA PHE A 46 -11.36 -32.71 -4.84
C PHE A 46 -11.83 -33.92 -5.66
N GLU A 47 -13.10 -34.25 -5.60
CA GLU A 47 -13.66 -35.43 -6.25
C GLU A 47 -13.66 -35.33 -7.78
N ASP A 48 -13.96 -34.15 -8.31
CA ASP A 48 -14.13 -33.89 -9.75
C ASP A 48 -13.03 -33.05 -10.38
N GLY A 49 -12.08 -32.50 -9.57
CA GLY A 49 -11.06 -31.61 -10.07
C GLY A 49 -10.14 -31.05 -8.99
N THR A 50 -9.30 -30.10 -9.37
CA THR A 50 -8.41 -29.39 -8.44
C THR A 50 -9.06 -28.17 -7.79
N ASP A 51 -10.29 -27.84 -8.15
CA ASP A 51 -11.12 -26.75 -7.63
C ASP A 51 -10.40 -25.39 -7.57
N GLY A 52 -9.63 -25.10 -8.62
CA GLY A 52 -8.85 -23.87 -8.75
C GLY A 52 -7.47 -23.90 -8.08
N PHE A 53 -7.11 -24.98 -7.41
CA PHE A 53 -5.76 -25.12 -6.88
C PHE A 53 -4.74 -25.36 -7.99
N THR A 54 -3.61 -24.69 -7.85
CA THR A 54 -2.44 -24.80 -8.72
C THR A 54 -1.17 -25.10 -7.91
N GLY A 55 -0.11 -25.56 -8.58
CA GLY A 55 1.17 -25.76 -7.93
C GLY A 55 1.89 -24.45 -7.68
N ARG A 56 2.31 -24.20 -6.44
CA ARG A 56 3.14 -23.07 -6.04
C ARG A 56 4.62 -23.42 -6.22
N GLY A 57 5.34 -22.59 -6.97
CA GLY A 57 6.73 -22.84 -7.33
C GLY A 57 6.86 -24.05 -8.27
N ALA A 58 7.72 -25.01 -7.93
CA ALA A 58 7.92 -26.22 -8.71
C ALA A 58 6.89 -27.32 -8.44
N ALA A 59 6.05 -27.16 -7.41
CA ALA A 59 5.05 -28.17 -7.06
C ALA A 59 4.05 -28.40 -8.18
N LYS A 60 3.58 -29.64 -8.29
CA LYS A 60 2.51 -30.07 -9.19
C LYS A 60 1.33 -30.55 -8.36
N VAL A 61 0.12 -30.20 -8.78
CA VAL A 61 -1.12 -30.67 -8.16
C VAL A 61 -1.94 -31.48 -9.16
N ALA A 62 -2.54 -32.54 -8.67
CA ALA A 62 -3.43 -33.39 -9.47
C ALA A 62 -4.42 -34.10 -8.55
N VAL A 63 -5.59 -34.45 -9.08
CA VAL A 63 -6.52 -35.33 -8.40
C VAL A 63 -5.91 -36.73 -8.30
N ALA A 64 -6.00 -37.35 -7.13
CA ALA A 64 -5.50 -38.69 -6.85
C ALA A 64 -6.50 -39.45 -5.97
N SER A 65 -6.53 -40.78 -6.09
CA SER A 65 -7.30 -41.65 -5.21
C SER A 65 -6.65 -41.75 -3.83
N GLY A 66 -7.42 -42.15 -2.82
CA GLY A 66 -6.93 -42.36 -1.46
C GLY A 66 -7.10 -41.15 -0.55
N GLY A 67 -8.09 -40.34 -0.83
CA GLY A 67 -8.59 -39.28 0.04
C GLY A 67 -9.08 -39.79 1.41
N ARG A 68 -9.52 -38.91 2.25
CA ARG A 68 -10.28 -39.25 3.47
C ARG A 68 -11.59 -39.88 3.08
N SER A 69 -12.22 -39.38 2.03
CA SER A 69 -13.31 -40.03 1.30
C SER A 69 -13.05 -39.81 -0.19
N GLY A 70 -13.15 -40.90 -1.02
CA GLY A 70 -12.97 -40.74 -2.47
C GLY A 70 -11.59 -40.30 -2.91
N ASN A 71 -11.54 -39.19 -3.66
CA ASN A 71 -10.34 -38.58 -4.20
C ASN A 71 -9.74 -37.54 -3.22
N CYS A 72 -8.61 -36.99 -3.56
CA CYS A 72 -7.92 -35.89 -2.87
C CYS A 72 -7.02 -35.14 -3.84
N LEU A 73 -6.46 -34.03 -3.43
CA LEU A 73 -5.43 -33.31 -4.16
C LEU A 73 -4.05 -33.84 -3.79
N SER A 74 -3.31 -34.36 -4.75
CA SER A 74 -1.90 -34.76 -4.61
C SER A 74 -0.99 -33.59 -4.91
N VAL A 75 -0.01 -33.33 -4.04
CA VAL A 75 1.02 -32.28 -4.17
C VAL A 75 2.38 -32.96 -4.26
N THR A 76 3.02 -32.89 -5.43
CA THR A 76 4.26 -33.59 -5.75
C THR A 76 5.30 -32.69 -6.40
N GLY A 77 6.53 -33.18 -6.58
CA GLY A 77 7.56 -32.49 -7.31
C GLY A 77 8.09 -31.22 -6.67
N ARG A 78 7.95 -31.09 -5.36
CA ARG A 78 8.45 -29.96 -4.58
C ARG A 78 9.99 -29.97 -4.57
N THR A 79 10.60 -28.82 -4.81
CA THR A 79 12.05 -28.61 -4.80
C THR A 79 12.51 -27.64 -3.72
N SER A 80 11.56 -26.98 -3.07
CA SER A 80 11.79 -26.03 -1.98
C SER A 80 10.70 -26.17 -0.93
N THR A 81 11.00 -25.82 0.31
CA THR A 81 10.09 -25.93 1.44
C THR A 81 8.83 -25.08 1.29
N TRP A 82 8.92 -23.94 0.59
CA TRP A 82 7.80 -23.03 0.31
C TRP A 82 6.93 -23.45 -0.89
N ASN A 83 7.32 -24.51 -1.63
CA ASN A 83 6.46 -25.05 -2.68
C ASN A 83 5.26 -25.77 -2.07
N GLY A 84 4.13 -25.79 -2.78
CA GLY A 84 2.92 -26.42 -2.26
C GLY A 84 1.72 -26.30 -3.18
N ALA A 85 0.54 -26.42 -2.61
CA ALA A 85 -0.72 -26.17 -3.33
C ALA A 85 -1.25 -24.78 -2.98
N GLU A 86 -1.55 -23.94 -3.97
CA GLU A 86 -2.08 -22.60 -3.78
C GLU A 86 -3.42 -22.38 -4.50
N LEU A 87 -4.28 -21.56 -3.87
CA LEU A 87 -5.54 -21.10 -4.40
C LEU A 87 -5.51 -19.57 -4.49
N ASN A 88 -5.70 -19.03 -5.69
CA ASN A 88 -5.84 -17.59 -5.87
C ASN A 88 -7.26 -17.16 -5.51
N VAL A 89 -7.39 -16.22 -4.58
CA VAL A 89 -8.67 -15.71 -4.08
C VAL A 89 -8.82 -14.18 -4.29
N THR A 90 -7.90 -13.57 -5.02
CA THR A 90 -7.77 -12.10 -5.17
C THR A 90 -9.08 -11.41 -5.50
N ASP A 91 -9.80 -11.91 -6.52
CA ASP A 91 -10.99 -11.24 -7.06
C ASP A 91 -12.32 -11.71 -6.45
N SER A 92 -12.26 -12.73 -5.57
CA SER A 92 -13.46 -13.40 -5.09
C SER A 92 -13.65 -13.33 -3.57
N ILE A 93 -12.62 -12.91 -2.84
CA ILE A 93 -12.67 -12.80 -1.38
C ILE A 93 -13.11 -11.39 -0.95
N VAL A 94 -13.88 -11.30 0.15
CA VAL A 94 -14.39 -10.02 0.65
C VAL A 94 -13.31 -9.31 1.47
N LYS A 95 -12.96 -8.11 1.06
CA LYS A 95 -11.98 -7.26 1.75
C LYS A 95 -12.46 -6.89 3.15
N GLY A 96 -11.56 -6.86 4.11
CA GLY A 96 -11.86 -6.55 5.52
C GLY A 96 -12.68 -7.61 6.26
N ALA A 97 -13.00 -8.75 5.61
CA ALA A 97 -13.69 -9.87 6.24
C ALA A 97 -12.70 -10.86 6.87
N THR A 98 -13.17 -11.57 7.88
CA THR A 98 -12.45 -12.71 8.47
C THR A 98 -12.94 -14.00 7.87
N TYR A 99 -12.01 -14.90 7.60
CA TYR A 99 -12.28 -16.24 7.09
C TYR A 99 -11.72 -17.30 8.03
N SER A 100 -12.50 -18.34 8.29
CA SER A 100 -12.06 -19.60 8.86
C SER A 100 -11.66 -20.53 7.72
N ILE A 101 -10.48 -21.12 7.79
CA ILE A 101 -9.94 -22.01 6.77
C ILE A 101 -9.56 -23.31 7.45
N SER A 102 -10.11 -24.42 7.01
CA SER A 102 -9.74 -25.76 7.49
C SER A 102 -9.43 -26.67 6.32
N VAL A 103 -8.44 -27.53 6.50
CA VAL A 103 -7.98 -28.48 5.48
C VAL A 103 -7.40 -29.72 6.15
N TRP A 104 -7.58 -30.87 5.55
CA TRP A 104 -6.92 -32.10 5.99
C TRP A 104 -5.71 -32.40 5.12
N VAL A 105 -4.61 -32.77 5.78
CA VAL A 105 -3.34 -33.05 5.09
C VAL A 105 -2.78 -34.39 5.59
N LYS A 106 -2.20 -35.17 4.67
CA LYS A 106 -1.52 -36.43 4.95
C LYS A 106 -0.19 -36.51 4.18
N GLN A 107 0.82 -37.05 4.82
CA GLN A 107 2.08 -37.44 4.19
C GLN A 107 2.38 -38.93 4.44
N THR A 108 3.27 -39.53 3.64
CA THR A 108 3.58 -40.96 3.71
C THR A 108 5.06 -41.23 3.82
N THR A 109 5.88 -40.26 4.20
CA THR A 109 7.29 -40.47 4.49
C THR A 109 7.50 -41.30 5.76
N SER A 110 8.68 -41.84 5.97
CA SER A 110 8.97 -42.66 7.14
C SER A 110 9.13 -41.90 8.45
N SER A 111 9.15 -40.58 8.41
CA SER A 111 9.34 -39.70 9.58
C SER A 111 8.23 -38.66 9.67
N ASP A 112 8.03 -38.10 10.87
CA ASP A 112 7.17 -36.98 11.08
C ASP A 112 7.66 -35.77 10.24
N GLN A 113 6.72 -35.03 9.67
CA GLN A 113 6.96 -33.82 8.87
C GLN A 113 6.15 -32.67 9.46
N THR A 114 6.45 -31.44 9.06
CA THR A 114 5.61 -30.28 9.41
C THR A 114 4.95 -29.70 8.17
N ILE A 115 3.74 -29.20 8.36
CA ILE A 115 2.94 -28.51 7.35
C ILE A 115 2.49 -27.16 7.89
N LYS A 116 2.33 -26.20 7.01
CA LYS A 116 1.89 -24.85 7.34
C LYS A 116 0.82 -24.40 6.37
N LEU A 117 -0.17 -23.66 6.86
CA LEU A 117 -1.14 -22.95 6.04
C LEU A 117 -0.79 -21.46 6.06
N SER A 118 -0.59 -20.87 4.89
CA SER A 118 -0.08 -19.52 4.74
C SER A 118 -0.86 -18.73 3.69
N ALA A 119 -0.73 -17.41 3.70
CA ALA A 119 -1.17 -16.54 2.63
C ALA A 119 0.03 -15.90 1.91
N ASN A 120 -0.10 -15.65 0.61
CA ASN A 120 0.74 -14.73 -0.13
C ASN A 120 -0.08 -13.48 -0.42
N LEU A 121 0.29 -12.39 0.21
CA LEU A 121 -0.40 -11.11 0.16
C LEU A 121 0.51 -10.05 -0.47
N THR A 122 0.02 -9.36 -1.50
CA THR A 122 0.69 -8.20 -2.09
C THR A 122 -0.09 -6.94 -1.76
N VAL A 123 0.54 -6.03 -1.01
CA VAL A 123 0.02 -4.70 -0.71
C VAL A 123 1.01 -3.67 -1.25
N SER A 124 0.53 -2.72 -2.02
CA SER A 124 1.37 -1.65 -2.60
C SER A 124 2.64 -2.18 -3.31
N GLY A 125 2.50 -3.30 -4.02
CA GLY A 125 3.59 -3.95 -4.74
C GLY A 125 4.62 -4.69 -3.87
N GLN A 126 4.37 -4.81 -2.56
CA GLN A 126 5.22 -5.56 -1.63
C GLN A 126 4.56 -6.87 -1.25
N ASP A 127 5.29 -7.97 -1.44
CA ASP A 127 4.83 -9.30 -1.06
C ASP A 127 5.14 -9.60 0.41
N SER A 128 4.18 -10.24 1.07
CA SER A 128 4.32 -10.78 2.43
C SER A 128 3.70 -12.18 2.51
N TYR A 129 4.15 -12.97 3.48
CA TYR A 129 3.78 -14.38 3.59
C TYR A 129 3.30 -14.72 5.00
N PRO A 130 2.17 -14.10 5.48
CA PRO A 130 1.67 -14.36 6.82
C PRO A 130 1.19 -15.80 6.96
N ALA A 131 1.44 -16.38 8.14
CA ALA A 131 0.87 -17.67 8.52
C ALA A 131 -0.61 -17.50 8.84
N ILE A 132 -1.45 -18.39 8.30
CA ILE A 132 -2.84 -18.58 8.72
C ILE A 132 -2.86 -19.58 9.89
N LYS A 133 -2.04 -20.63 9.77
CA LYS A 133 -1.75 -21.58 10.83
C LYS A 133 -0.27 -21.90 10.80
N GLU A 134 0.39 -21.72 11.92
CA GLU A 134 1.80 -22.10 12.11
C GLU A 134 2.00 -23.60 12.00
N GLU A 135 3.24 -24.03 11.98
CA GLU A 135 3.65 -25.41 11.74
C GLU A 135 2.89 -26.41 12.60
N THR A 136 2.33 -27.40 11.91
CA THR A 136 1.61 -28.52 12.53
C THR A 136 2.30 -29.82 12.15
N THR A 137 2.58 -30.68 13.13
CA THR A 137 3.23 -31.98 12.89
C THR A 137 2.27 -32.95 12.22
N LEU A 138 2.71 -33.53 11.10
CA LEU A 138 2.05 -34.62 10.39
C LEU A 138 2.76 -35.95 10.67
N LYS A 139 2.05 -36.88 11.28
CA LYS A 139 2.52 -38.27 11.41
C LYS A 139 2.37 -39.02 10.10
N SER A 140 3.30 -39.95 9.82
CA SER A 140 3.26 -40.79 8.63
C SER A 140 1.94 -41.51 8.45
N GLY A 141 1.32 -41.37 7.30
CA GLY A 141 0.09 -42.06 6.92
C GLY A 141 -1.19 -41.54 7.62
N VAL A 142 -1.11 -40.53 8.48
CA VAL A 142 -2.23 -40.04 9.27
C VAL A 142 -2.79 -38.73 8.67
N TRP A 143 -4.09 -38.71 8.39
CA TRP A 143 -4.80 -37.48 8.06
C TRP A 143 -4.87 -36.55 9.28
N THR A 144 -4.37 -35.35 9.16
CA THR A 144 -4.33 -34.35 10.21
C THR A 144 -5.10 -33.10 9.76
N LYS A 145 -6.07 -32.65 10.57
CA LYS A 145 -6.78 -31.40 10.31
C LYS A 145 -5.91 -30.22 10.71
N ILE A 146 -5.84 -29.22 9.82
CA ILE A 146 -5.20 -27.93 10.04
C ILE A 146 -6.28 -26.87 9.89
N GLU A 147 -6.35 -25.95 10.83
CA GLU A 147 -7.33 -24.86 10.77
C GLU A 147 -6.75 -23.58 11.36
N GLY A 148 -7.19 -22.47 10.79
CA GLY A 148 -6.82 -21.14 11.23
C GLY A 148 -7.79 -20.09 10.73
N THR A 149 -7.61 -18.87 11.20
CA THR A 149 -8.40 -17.72 10.78
C THR A 149 -7.50 -16.71 10.07
N TYR A 150 -8.06 -16.03 9.09
CA TYR A 150 -7.36 -14.99 8.35
C TYR A 150 -8.24 -13.76 8.20
N GLU A 151 -7.77 -12.61 8.68
CA GLU A 151 -8.40 -11.32 8.46
C GLU A 151 -7.85 -10.75 7.15
N VAL A 152 -8.72 -10.62 6.15
CA VAL A 152 -8.37 -10.11 4.84
C VAL A 152 -8.17 -8.61 4.93
N PRO A 153 -7.03 -8.05 4.48
CA PRO A 153 -6.83 -6.61 4.47
C PRO A 153 -7.87 -5.87 3.64
N GLU A 154 -8.12 -4.62 3.98
CA GLU A 154 -9.05 -3.76 3.24
C GLU A 154 -8.54 -3.38 1.84
N SER A 155 -7.23 -3.44 1.63
CA SER A 155 -6.59 -3.14 0.35
C SER A 155 -5.45 -4.11 0.07
N PHE A 156 -5.47 -4.71 -1.11
CA PHE A 156 -4.41 -5.57 -1.64
C PHE A 156 -4.57 -5.70 -3.16
N SER A 157 -3.50 -6.06 -3.84
CA SER A 157 -3.49 -6.33 -5.28
C SER A 157 -3.44 -7.82 -5.60
N LYS A 158 -3.01 -8.66 -4.65
CA LYS A 158 -2.98 -10.12 -4.78
C LYS A 158 -3.17 -10.78 -3.43
N LEU A 159 -3.96 -11.85 -3.39
CA LEU A 159 -4.08 -12.74 -2.24
C LEU A 159 -4.24 -14.18 -2.71
N THR A 160 -3.35 -15.06 -2.25
CA THR A 160 -3.48 -16.52 -2.42
C THR A 160 -3.36 -17.21 -1.08
N PHE A 161 -4.12 -18.29 -0.87
CA PHE A 161 -3.93 -19.20 0.26
C PHE A 161 -3.17 -20.42 -0.21
N TYR A 162 -2.24 -20.93 0.60
CA TYR A 162 -1.47 -22.09 0.22
C TYR A 162 -1.05 -22.96 1.39
N VAL A 163 -0.86 -24.26 1.07
CA VAL A 163 -0.35 -25.27 2.00
C VAL A 163 1.07 -25.61 1.59
N GLU A 164 2.00 -25.53 2.54
CA GLU A 164 3.42 -25.74 2.32
C GLU A 164 4.03 -26.66 3.39
N GLY A 165 5.15 -27.32 3.08
CA GLY A 165 5.84 -28.23 4.01
C GLY A 165 7.20 -27.70 4.42
N PRO A 166 7.32 -26.92 5.51
CA PRO A 166 8.54 -26.24 5.91
C PRO A 166 9.68 -27.18 6.34
N SER A 167 9.37 -28.40 6.77
CA SER A 167 10.40 -29.37 7.21
C SER A 167 11.15 -30.05 6.07
N GLY A 168 10.68 -29.96 4.82
CA GLY A 168 11.34 -30.63 3.68
C GLY A 168 10.51 -30.61 2.40
N ASN A 169 11.06 -31.25 1.36
CA ASN A 169 10.44 -31.32 0.03
C ASN A 169 9.62 -32.61 -0.18
N PHE A 170 8.98 -33.11 0.89
CA PHE A 170 8.15 -34.31 0.81
C PHE A 170 6.85 -34.06 0.06
N ASP A 171 6.32 -35.10 -0.58
CA ASP A 171 5.00 -35.09 -1.20
C ASP A 171 3.91 -35.23 -0.15
N PHE A 172 2.75 -34.62 -0.36
CA PHE A 172 1.63 -34.70 0.55
C PHE A 172 0.29 -34.69 -0.19
N LEU A 173 -0.75 -35.10 0.52
CA LEU A 173 -2.14 -35.10 0.05
C LEU A 173 -2.92 -34.07 0.83
N VAL A 174 -3.86 -33.41 0.15
CA VAL A 174 -4.77 -32.40 0.70
C VAL A 174 -6.21 -32.86 0.43
N ASP A 175 -7.09 -32.73 1.42
CA ASP A 175 -8.49 -33.14 1.29
C ASP A 175 -9.41 -32.30 2.20
N ASP A 176 -10.73 -32.39 1.95
CA ASP A 176 -11.79 -31.76 2.75
C ASP A 176 -11.46 -30.31 3.14
N LEU A 177 -11.11 -29.48 2.16
CA LEU A 177 -10.87 -28.06 2.40
C LEU A 177 -12.19 -27.30 2.51
N THR A 178 -12.28 -26.45 3.54
CA THR A 178 -13.39 -25.52 3.70
C THR A 178 -12.87 -24.12 4.01
N ILE A 179 -13.38 -23.12 3.31
CA ILE A 179 -13.15 -21.71 3.55
C ILE A 179 -14.49 -21.06 3.83
N THR A 180 -14.66 -20.51 5.02
CA THR A 180 -15.92 -19.90 5.50
C THR A 180 -15.68 -18.44 5.88
N GLN A 181 -16.43 -17.54 5.30
CA GLN A 181 -16.48 -16.15 5.73
C GLN A 181 -17.24 -16.06 7.06
N THR A 182 -16.61 -15.52 8.09
CA THR A 182 -17.17 -15.44 9.45
C THR A 182 -17.58 -14.04 9.88
N THR A 183 -17.17 -13.00 9.11
CA THR A 183 -17.60 -11.62 9.32
C THR A 183 -18.02 -10.95 8.01
N ALA A 184 -18.84 -9.91 8.10
CA ALA A 184 -19.35 -9.18 6.92
C ALA A 184 -18.26 -8.57 6.03
N GLY A 185 -17.08 -8.33 6.59
CA GLY A 185 -16.12 -7.45 5.99
C GLY A 185 -16.43 -5.99 6.29
N LYS A 186 -15.55 -5.12 5.88
CA LYS A 186 -15.75 -3.69 6.01
C LYS A 186 -16.45 -3.18 4.77
N GLU A 187 -17.57 -2.52 4.96
CA GLU A 187 -18.22 -1.81 3.86
C GLU A 187 -17.23 -0.82 3.24
N PRO A 188 -17.14 -0.73 1.91
CA PRO A 188 -16.28 0.24 1.25
C PRO A 188 -16.55 1.63 1.83
N PHE A 189 -15.47 2.33 2.18
CA PHE A 189 -15.59 3.68 2.69
C PHE A 189 -16.32 4.56 1.68
N ASN A 190 -17.45 5.11 2.08
CA ASN A 190 -18.24 6.05 1.28
C ASN A 190 -18.26 7.41 1.96
N PRO A 191 -17.49 8.41 1.50
CA PRO A 191 -17.49 9.76 2.07
C PRO A 191 -18.74 10.60 1.72
N GLU A 192 -19.59 10.14 0.81
CA GLU A 192 -20.72 10.91 0.27
C GLU A 192 -21.74 11.37 1.34
N GLY A 193 -21.82 10.61 2.45
CA GLY A 193 -22.63 11.00 3.61
C GLY A 193 -22.03 12.10 4.48
N LEU A 194 -20.80 12.52 4.23
CA LEU A 194 -20.10 13.55 4.98
C LEU A 194 -20.24 14.92 4.29
N THR A 195 -20.38 15.98 5.07
CA THR A 195 -20.33 17.33 4.51
C THR A 195 -18.95 17.64 3.96
N SER A 196 -18.88 17.97 2.67
CA SER A 196 -17.62 18.29 1.98
C SER A 196 -17.01 19.59 2.49
N ILE A 197 -15.73 19.56 2.89
CA ILE A 197 -15.00 20.75 3.36
C ILE A 197 -14.83 21.75 2.21
N LYS A 198 -14.35 21.31 1.04
CA LYS A 198 -14.13 22.19 -0.12
C LYS A 198 -15.40 22.89 -0.56
N ASP A 199 -16.54 22.18 -0.54
CA ASP A 199 -17.82 22.75 -0.99
C ASP A 199 -18.38 23.73 0.04
N THR A 200 -18.24 23.40 1.34
CA THR A 200 -18.65 24.28 2.45
C THR A 200 -17.94 25.63 2.40
N TYR A 201 -16.67 25.64 2.05
CA TYR A 201 -15.85 26.85 2.07
C TYR A 201 -15.51 27.39 0.67
N SER A 202 -16.16 26.91 -0.39
CA SER A 202 -15.90 27.31 -1.79
C SER A 202 -16.05 28.80 -2.05
N GLY A 203 -16.94 29.50 -1.33
CA GLY A 203 -17.09 30.94 -1.44
C GLY A 203 -15.99 31.76 -0.75
N ILE A 204 -15.10 31.12 0.03
CA ILE A 204 -14.04 31.79 0.79
C ILE A 204 -12.66 31.38 0.26
N PHE A 205 -12.48 30.09 -0.02
CA PHE A 205 -11.20 29.53 -0.46
C PHE A 205 -11.35 28.83 -1.82
N GLU A 206 -10.61 29.27 -2.80
CA GLU A 206 -10.56 28.62 -4.12
C GLU A 206 -9.93 27.23 -4.04
N ARG A 207 -8.95 27.05 -3.14
CA ARG A 207 -8.20 25.82 -2.97
C ARG A 207 -8.25 25.36 -1.51
N MET A 208 -8.77 24.18 -1.33
CA MET A 208 -8.71 23.43 -0.08
C MET A 208 -7.83 22.21 -0.31
N GLY A 209 -6.76 22.07 0.45
CA GLY A 209 -5.75 21.05 0.22
C GLY A 209 -5.50 20.17 1.44
N ASN A 210 -5.00 18.97 1.15
CA ASN A 210 -4.50 18.02 2.15
C ASN A 210 -3.06 17.63 1.83
N VAL A 211 -2.34 17.14 2.84
CA VAL A 211 -1.04 16.52 2.65
C VAL A 211 -1.25 15.03 2.44
N VAL A 212 -0.60 14.48 1.42
CA VAL A 212 -0.62 13.05 1.11
C VAL A 212 0.78 12.57 0.75
N SER A 213 1.03 11.28 0.91
CA SER A 213 2.26 10.61 0.53
C SER A 213 1.98 9.48 -0.46
N TYR A 214 2.95 9.18 -1.30
CA TYR A 214 2.87 8.14 -2.32
C TYR A 214 3.65 6.88 -1.95
N ASN A 215 4.92 7.02 -1.56
CA ASN A 215 5.82 5.89 -1.32
C ASN A 215 6.78 6.11 -0.13
N THR A 216 6.52 7.06 0.74
CA THR A 216 7.36 7.30 1.92
C THR A 216 6.94 6.39 3.08
N SER A 217 7.91 5.72 3.67
CA SER A 217 7.71 4.69 4.69
C SER A 217 7.38 5.21 6.10
N TRP A 218 7.18 6.50 6.27
CA TRP A 218 6.83 7.09 7.55
C TRP A 218 5.30 7.15 7.72
N ASN A 219 4.78 6.50 8.73
CA ASN A 219 3.38 6.65 9.20
C ASN A 219 2.32 6.67 8.09
N ASN A 220 2.07 5.54 7.42
CA ASN A 220 1.06 5.39 6.36
C ASN A 220 1.48 5.93 4.97
N GLY A 221 2.72 5.72 4.58
CA GLY A 221 3.36 6.25 3.38
C GLY A 221 2.80 5.88 2.01
N TYR A 222 1.66 5.20 1.94
CA TYR A 222 1.04 4.77 0.67
C TYR A 222 -0.37 5.33 0.49
N GLN A 223 -0.63 6.51 1.02
CA GLN A 223 -1.97 7.13 1.04
C GLN A 223 -2.56 7.28 -0.36
N MET A 224 -1.77 7.74 -1.34
CA MET A 224 -2.24 7.90 -2.72
C MET A 224 -2.48 6.58 -3.46
N GLN A 225 -1.96 5.47 -2.94
CA GLN A 225 -2.19 4.13 -3.48
C GLN A 225 -3.39 3.43 -2.82
N ASN A 226 -4.02 4.07 -1.83
CA ASN A 226 -5.22 3.57 -1.16
C ASN A 226 -6.46 4.28 -1.69
N ASP A 227 -7.34 3.51 -2.30
CA ASP A 227 -8.54 3.99 -2.98
C ASP A 227 -9.51 4.73 -2.04
N ASP A 228 -9.70 4.23 -0.83
CA ASP A 228 -10.58 4.86 0.16
C ASP A 228 -10.02 6.18 0.68
N THR A 229 -8.69 6.25 0.88
CA THR A 229 -8.02 7.51 1.20
C THR A 229 -8.20 8.51 0.07
N MET A 230 -8.04 8.10 -1.18
CA MET A 230 -8.18 9.01 -2.32
C MET A 230 -9.63 9.44 -2.56
N LYS A 231 -10.62 8.57 -2.31
CA LYS A 231 -12.05 8.95 -2.28
C LYS A 231 -12.33 10.01 -1.21
N PHE A 232 -11.78 9.84 0.00
CA PHE A 232 -11.88 10.83 1.07
C PHE A 232 -11.24 12.17 0.67
N VAL A 233 -10.02 12.13 0.13
CA VAL A 233 -9.32 13.33 -0.33
C VAL A 233 -10.12 14.05 -1.42
N LYS A 234 -10.57 13.34 -2.44
CA LYS A 234 -11.41 13.91 -3.51
C LYS A 234 -12.71 14.56 -3.00
N HIS A 235 -13.36 13.93 -2.01
CA HIS A 235 -14.59 14.42 -1.45
C HIS A 235 -14.40 15.75 -0.71
N HIS A 236 -13.34 15.84 0.10
CA HIS A 236 -13.13 17.00 0.98
C HIS A 236 -12.21 18.07 0.38
N PHE A 237 -11.36 17.74 -0.59
CA PHE A 237 -10.32 18.64 -1.10
C PHE A 237 -10.30 18.69 -2.62
N ASN A 238 -9.78 19.78 -3.17
CA ASN A 238 -9.56 19.97 -4.61
C ASN A 238 -8.08 20.17 -4.95
N SER A 239 -7.21 20.12 -3.92
CA SER A 239 -5.76 20.19 -4.09
C SER A 239 -5.05 19.31 -3.07
N TYR A 240 -3.79 19.00 -3.34
CA TYR A 240 -2.94 18.24 -2.43
C TYR A 240 -1.50 18.78 -2.43
N THR A 241 -0.79 18.48 -1.37
CA THR A 241 0.64 18.73 -1.22
C THR A 241 1.32 17.41 -0.88
N LEU A 242 2.43 17.11 -1.50
CA LEU A 242 3.20 15.91 -1.16
C LEU A 242 3.98 16.12 0.14
N GLU A 243 4.00 15.09 0.99
CA GLU A 243 4.74 15.16 2.24
C GLU A 243 6.25 15.21 2.00
N ASN A 244 6.77 14.36 1.11
CA ASN A 244 8.22 14.24 0.89
C ASN A 244 8.64 14.19 -0.59
N GLU A 245 7.84 13.63 -1.48
CA GLU A 245 8.24 13.17 -2.81
C GLU A 245 8.73 14.30 -3.76
N LEU A 246 8.35 15.55 -3.48
CA LEU A 246 8.85 16.75 -4.21
C LEU A 246 9.99 17.48 -3.50
N LYS A 247 10.48 16.98 -2.38
CA LYS A 247 11.62 17.60 -1.71
C LYS A 247 12.91 17.36 -2.50
N PRO A 248 13.89 18.29 -2.43
CA PRO A 248 15.12 18.18 -3.21
C PRO A 248 15.83 16.83 -3.09
N ALA A 249 15.88 16.25 -1.88
CA ALA A 249 16.53 14.97 -1.66
C ALA A 249 15.84 13.77 -2.34
N GLN A 250 14.58 13.90 -2.75
CA GLN A 250 13.87 12.86 -3.50
C GLN A 250 14.08 13.00 -5.01
N ILE A 251 14.10 14.23 -5.50
CA ILE A 251 14.24 14.54 -6.94
C ILE A 251 15.69 14.53 -7.35
N LEU A 252 16.58 15.09 -6.52
CA LEU A 252 18.01 15.16 -6.73
C LEU A 252 18.72 14.42 -5.59
N SER A 253 18.51 13.11 -5.50
CA SER A 253 19.07 12.28 -4.44
C SER A 253 20.54 11.93 -4.71
N ASP A 254 21.26 11.55 -3.66
CA ASP A 254 22.61 11.00 -3.77
C ASP A 254 22.68 9.73 -4.64
N TRP A 255 21.56 9.05 -4.82
CA TRP A 255 21.41 7.84 -5.62
C TRP A 255 21.15 8.08 -7.10
N SER A 256 20.68 9.29 -7.46
CA SER A 256 20.35 9.62 -8.86
C SER A 256 21.59 9.74 -9.75
N GLY A 257 22.77 9.95 -9.15
CA GLY A 257 24.02 10.13 -9.87
C GLY A 257 24.09 11.44 -10.63
N THR A 258 25.02 11.48 -11.61
CA THR A 258 25.24 12.64 -12.47
C THR A 258 25.10 12.26 -13.94
N ILE A 259 24.79 13.26 -14.78
CA ILE A 259 24.83 13.17 -16.24
C ILE A 259 25.74 14.27 -16.80
N SER A 260 26.22 14.09 -18.03
CA SER A 260 27.01 15.14 -18.67
C SER A 260 26.17 16.38 -18.96
N VAL A 261 26.80 17.55 -18.97
CA VAL A 261 26.14 18.81 -19.38
C VAL A 261 25.53 18.69 -20.77
N SER A 262 26.18 17.95 -21.67
CA SER A 262 25.67 17.71 -23.03
C SER A 262 24.37 16.92 -23.03
N GLU A 263 24.27 15.88 -22.19
CA GLU A 263 23.06 15.07 -22.03
C GLU A 263 21.95 15.86 -21.32
N ALA A 264 22.28 16.58 -20.26
CA ALA A 264 21.36 17.44 -19.55
C ALA A 264 20.68 18.46 -20.48
N LYS A 265 21.46 19.12 -21.37
CA LYS A 265 20.90 20.03 -22.36
C LYS A 265 19.95 19.34 -23.34
N LYS A 266 20.23 18.10 -23.77
CA LYS A 266 19.31 17.30 -24.60
C LYS A 266 18.01 16.96 -23.88
N LEU A 267 18.07 16.78 -22.56
CA LEU A 267 16.91 16.54 -21.70
C LEU A 267 16.15 17.84 -21.31
N GLY A 268 16.59 18.99 -21.81
CA GLY A 268 15.93 20.28 -21.56
C GLY A 268 16.37 20.97 -20.26
N TYR A 269 17.47 20.55 -19.64
CA TYR A 269 17.98 21.23 -18.46
C TYR A 269 18.55 22.61 -18.89
N VAL A 270 18.20 23.62 -18.13
CA VAL A 270 18.78 24.96 -18.27
C VAL A 270 20.10 24.97 -17.52
N ILE A 271 21.20 25.10 -18.27
CA ILE A 271 22.54 25.22 -17.71
C ILE A 271 22.91 26.71 -17.70
N PRO A 272 23.16 27.30 -16.52
CA PRO A 272 23.50 28.72 -16.41
C PRO A 272 24.78 29.10 -17.19
N ASP A 273 24.82 30.32 -17.68
CA ASP A 273 26.05 30.88 -18.19
C ASP A 273 27.11 30.94 -17.07
N GLY A 274 28.31 30.49 -17.33
CA GLY A 274 29.37 30.42 -16.32
C GLY A 274 29.43 29.10 -15.54
N TYR A 275 28.53 28.13 -15.82
CA TYR A 275 28.65 26.79 -15.27
C TYR A 275 29.89 26.09 -15.82
N THR A 276 30.85 25.74 -14.96
CA THR A 276 32.18 25.22 -15.35
C THR A 276 32.35 23.72 -15.19
N GLU A 277 31.41 23.05 -14.48
CA GLU A 277 31.47 21.61 -14.27
C GLU A 277 31.11 20.85 -15.55
N SER A 278 31.68 19.65 -15.72
CA SER A 278 31.39 18.77 -16.86
C SER A 278 30.11 17.96 -16.70
N THR A 279 29.60 17.86 -15.47
CA THR A 279 28.42 17.08 -15.11
C THR A 279 27.47 17.88 -14.25
N VAL A 280 26.19 17.44 -14.21
CA VAL A 280 25.15 17.97 -13.35
C VAL A 280 24.44 16.81 -12.63
N GLY A 281 23.80 17.07 -11.51
CA GLY A 281 22.97 16.08 -10.84
C GLY A 281 21.81 15.61 -11.73
N LYS A 282 21.57 14.31 -11.77
CA LYS A 282 20.44 13.73 -12.52
C LYS A 282 19.16 13.88 -11.72
N LEU A 283 18.16 14.53 -12.31
CA LEU A 283 16.81 14.63 -11.72
C LEU A 283 16.05 13.32 -11.92
N ASN A 284 15.28 12.92 -10.92
CA ASN A 284 14.39 11.76 -10.98
C ASN A 284 12.96 12.17 -10.62
N PHE A 285 12.05 12.05 -11.57
CA PHE A 285 10.63 12.36 -11.44
C PHE A 285 9.75 11.11 -11.51
N ASP A 286 10.30 9.88 -11.54
CA ASP A 286 9.54 8.65 -11.75
C ASP A 286 8.36 8.49 -10.78
N SER A 287 8.54 8.82 -9.50
CA SER A 287 7.46 8.80 -8.51
C SER A 287 6.48 9.95 -8.71
N VAL A 288 6.98 11.13 -9.12
CA VAL A 288 6.14 12.32 -9.32
C VAL A 288 5.22 12.13 -10.51
N ASP A 289 5.68 11.51 -11.58
CA ASP A 289 4.87 11.22 -12.77
C ASP A 289 3.69 10.29 -12.41
N LYS A 290 3.93 9.22 -11.63
CA LYS A 290 2.87 8.34 -11.13
C LYS A 290 1.89 9.06 -10.20
N ILE A 291 2.39 9.94 -9.35
CA ILE A 291 1.57 10.77 -8.46
C ILE A 291 0.65 11.67 -9.29
N LEU A 292 1.16 12.29 -10.36
CA LEU A 292 0.38 13.14 -11.24
C LEU A 292 -0.71 12.35 -11.98
N GLU A 293 -0.41 11.13 -12.41
CA GLU A 293 -1.40 10.23 -13.03
C GLU A 293 -2.55 9.93 -12.05
N ILE A 294 -2.24 9.56 -10.81
CA ILE A 294 -3.25 9.30 -9.76
C ILE A 294 -4.05 10.58 -9.47
N ALA A 295 -3.37 11.69 -9.25
CA ALA A 295 -4.04 12.95 -8.94
C ALA A 295 -5.01 13.39 -10.06
N ASN A 296 -4.64 13.16 -11.31
CA ASN A 296 -5.48 13.45 -12.48
C ASN A 296 -6.74 12.58 -12.49
N GLN A 297 -6.66 11.30 -12.14
CA GLN A 297 -7.82 10.39 -12.02
C GLN A 297 -8.85 10.92 -11.00
N TYR A 298 -8.38 11.56 -9.94
CA TYR A 298 -9.24 12.11 -8.89
C TYR A 298 -9.57 13.60 -9.09
N GLY A 299 -9.06 14.24 -10.15
CA GLY A 299 -9.30 15.65 -10.45
C GLY A 299 -8.68 16.60 -9.42
N LEU A 300 -7.56 16.24 -8.82
CA LEU A 300 -6.86 17.01 -7.80
C LEU A 300 -5.73 17.85 -8.41
N GLN A 301 -5.55 19.06 -7.88
CA GLN A 301 -4.45 19.95 -8.28
C GLN A 301 -3.31 19.87 -7.28
N MET A 302 -2.08 19.75 -7.79
CA MET A 302 -0.89 19.67 -6.95
C MET A 302 -0.41 21.07 -6.55
N ARG A 303 -0.13 21.24 -5.25
CA ARG A 303 0.71 22.32 -4.75
C ARG A 303 2.13 21.78 -4.61
N GLY A 304 3.06 22.26 -5.45
CA GLY A 304 4.47 21.87 -5.37
C GLY A 304 5.09 22.29 -4.01
N HIS A 305 5.68 21.33 -3.31
CA HIS A 305 6.36 21.52 -2.03
C HIS A 305 7.54 20.53 -1.93
N VAL A 306 8.76 21.01 -1.92
CA VAL A 306 9.29 22.37 -1.89
C VAL A 306 10.51 22.46 -2.80
N MET A 307 10.67 23.54 -3.55
CA MET A 307 11.85 23.70 -4.43
C MET A 307 13.16 23.74 -3.66
N GLN A 308 13.17 24.33 -2.47
CA GLN A 308 14.34 24.41 -1.60
C GLN A 308 13.92 24.44 -0.14
N TRP A 309 14.65 23.67 0.70
CA TRP A 309 14.46 23.65 2.14
C TRP A 309 15.82 23.42 2.81
N HIS A 310 16.00 23.94 4.02
CA HIS A 310 17.27 23.80 4.77
C HIS A 310 17.57 22.38 5.23
N GLN A 311 16.57 21.47 5.20
CA GLN A 311 16.71 20.03 5.42
C GLN A 311 16.32 19.28 4.15
N GLN A 312 16.66 17.99 4.07
CA GLN A 312 16.35 17.13 2.93
C GLN A 312 16.78 17.74 1.57
N THR A 313 17.93 18.42 1.59
CA THR A 313 18.66 18.83 0.40
C THR A 313 20.02 18.16 0.45
N SER A 314 20.39 17.42 -0.60
CA SER A 314 21.67 16.75 -0.67
C SER A 314 22.83 17.77 -0.55
N THR A 315 23.78 17.50 0.34
CA THR A 315 24.99 18.34 0.48
C THR A 315 25.85 18.34 -0.77
N ARG A 316 25.76 17.32 -1.62
CA ARG A 316 26.45 17.22 -2.90
C ARG A 316 26.05 18.34 -3.87
N PHE A 317 24.83 18.87 -3.71
CA PHE A 317 24.33 20.00 -4.49
C PHE A 317 25.25 21.22 -4.45
N PHE A 318 25.99 21.38 -3.35
CA PHE A 318 26.87 22.50 -3.07
C PHE A 318 28.37 22.14 -3.24
N LYS A 319 28.66 21.01 -3.89
CA LYS A 319 30.03 20.49 -4.02
C LYS A 319 30.43 20.29 -5.47
N GLU A 320 31.72 20.56 -5.76
CA GLU A 320 32.34 20.34 -7.08
C GLU A 320 32.11 18.88 -7.52
N GLY A 321 31.74 18.70 -8.79
CA GLY A 321 31.48 17.42 -9.42
C GLY A 321 30.30 16.67 -8.81
N TYR A 322 29.40 17.34 -8.04
CA TYR A 322 28.30 16.70 -7.30
C TYR A 322 28.81 15.56 -6.41
N SER A 323 29.94 15.76 -5.76
CA SER A 323 30.65 14.76 -4.95
C SER A 323 30.58 15.11 -3.46
N SER A 324 30.25 14.13 -2.59
CA SER A 324 30.22 14.35 -1.14
C SER A 324 31.56 14.85 -0.55
N SER A 325 32.68 14.56 -1.22
CA SER A 325 34.04 14.96 -0.82
C SER A 325 34.59 16.17 -1.59
N GLY A 326 33.84 16.71 -2.57
CA GLY A 326 34.27 17.88 -3.36
C GLY A 326 34.37 19.13 -2.52
N ALA A 327 35.13 20.12 -3.01
CA ALA A 327 35.15 21.46 -2.44
C ALA A 327 33.76 22.12 -2.61
N ASN A 328 33.51 23.21 -1.88
CA ASN A 328 32.27 23.96 -2.08
C ASN A 328 32.34 24.68 -3.43
N VAL A 329 31.28 24.58 -4.21
CA VAL A 329 31.16 25.33 -5.49
C VAL A 329 31.04 26.83 -5.24
N SER A 330 31.38 27.63 -6.25
CA SER A 330 31.15 29.08 -6.23
C SER A 330 29.63 29.38 -6.37
N LYS A 331 29.23 30.61 -6.08
CA LYS A 331 27.85 31.06 -6.26
C LYS A 331 27.36 30.97 -7.70
N GLU A 332 28.27 31.11 -8.65
CA GLU A 332 27.99 31.08 -10.09
C GLU A 332 27.67 29.66 -10.57
N VAL A 333 28.21 28.65 -9.88
CA VAL A 333 27.98 27.22 -10.17
C VAL A 333 26.76 26.68 -9.41
N MET A 334 26.44 27.23 -8.25
CA MET A 334 25.33 26.84 -7.42
C MET A 334 23.98 27.33 -7.98
#